data_8a09b219d25eb77e48690ac20bb689d1
#
_entry.id   8a09b219d25eb77e48690ac20bb689d1
#
_cell.length_a   1.000
_cell.length_b   1.000
_cell.length_c   1.000
_cell.angle_alpha   90.00
_cell.angle_beta   90.00
_cell.angle_gamma   90.00
#
_symmetry.space_group_name_H-M   'P 1'
#
loop_
_entity.id
_entity.type
_entity.pdbx_description
1 polymer ?
#
loop_
_entity_poly.entity_id
_entity_poly.type
_entity_poly.pdbx_seq_one_letter_code
_entity_poly.pdbx_strand_id
1 'polypeptide(L)'
;RAIGRNSSLDMLPSKRAEFRSRGRFLLKADVIRFYPSIYTHSIPWALHGKKFAKLNRGKELLGNEIDELMRNCQDGQTNGIPIGPDTSLLLAEILLTQVDQKLSHRRLKGLRYIDDYELVFDTEAEALAALSKLEEALLEFELHLNPSKTKVVPLPQQLEDSWAAELKSMELLPGSHKFKGQLIRFFDRAFELARSFPTENVLKYAAGRMARMRIWIYHDEMAEDLLVQCARVEAGALPAVLASILRNPKRASRRTRLLKELLHSIIMEHAPQRHSSEVAWSIWACLALRLKLTSRVVRPVLQMEDSVCALLLLHARALGLLHKPKDLDELQAFLTPQDLYESRWLLSYRRHPRLE
;
A
#
# COMPACT_ATOMS: atom_id res chain seq x y z
N ARG A 1 14.96 0.31 6.90
CA ARG A 1 14.39 1.39 6.08
C ARG A 1 15.37 2.54 6.06
N ALA A 2 15.62 3.11 4.88
CA ALA A 2 16.50 4.28 4.73
C ALA A 2 15.84 5.55 5.31
N ILE A 3 14.51 5.58 5.34
CA ILE A 3 13.70 6.70 5.87
C ILE A 3 12.75 6.14 6.92
N GLY A 4 12.81 6.67 8.13
CA GLY A 4 11.95 6.30 9.26
C GLY A 4 10.88 7.37 9.52
N ARG A 5 9.75 6.97 10.09
CA ARG A 5 8.73 7.91 10.59
C ARG A 5 9.14 8.44 11.94
N ASN A 6 8.96 9.73 12.20
CA ASN A 6 9.24 10.34 13.50
C ASN A 6 8.27 9.85 14.60
N SER A 7 7.08 9.37 14.25
CA SER A 7 6.11 8.83 15.20
C SER A 7 5.40 7.61 14.61
N SER A 8 5.09 6.64 15.50
CA SER A 8 4.28 5.48 15.14
C SER A 8 2.83 5.90 14.82
N LEU A 9 2.17 5.17 13.92
CA LEU A 9 0.72 5.30 13.68
C LEU A 9 -0.10 5.12 14.97
N ASP A 10 0.38 4.31 15.90
CA ASP A 10 -0.28 4.09 17.20
C ASP A 10 -0.36 5.35 18.07
N MET A 11 0.45 6.37 17.77
CA MET A 11 0.42 7.66 18.45
C MET A 11 -0.58 8.65 17.84
N LEU A 12 -1.12 8.35 16.66
CA LEU A 12 -2.02 9.27 15.97
C LEU A 12 -3.29 9.61 16.77
N PRO A 13 -3.97 8.65 17.45
CA PRO A 13 -5.14 8.98 18.29
C PRO A 13 -4.80 9.93 19.43
N SER A 14 -3.66 9.74 20.09
CA SER A 14 -3.21 10.62 21.18
C SER A 14 -2.91 12.03 20.66
N LYS A 15 -2.26 12.14 19.49
CA LYS A 15 -2.00 13.42 18.84
C LYS A 15 -3.30 14.12 18.42
N ARG A 16 -4.27 13.37 17.88
CA ARG A 16 -5.59 13.87 17.57
C ARG A 16 -6.32 14.37 18.79
N ALA A 17 -6.30 13.63 19.91
CA ALA A 17 -6.94 14.04 21.15
C ALA A 17 -6.36 15.35 21.66
N GLU A 18 -5.02 15.46 21.74
CA GLU A 18 -4.32 16.68 22.14
C GLU A 18 -4.67 17.86 21.24
N PHE A 19 -4.65 17.64 19.92
CA PHE A 19 -4.85 18.72 18.95
C PHE A 19 -6.30 19.17 18.87
N ARG A 20 -7.26 18.24 18.87
CA ARG A 20 -8.70 18.51 18.78
C ARG A 20 -9.28 19.13 20.04
N SER A 21 -8.58 19.04 21.18
CA SER A 21 -8.98 19.72 22.43
C SER A 21 -8.88 21.24 22.36
N ARG A 22 -8.29 21.78 21.28
CA ARG A 22 -7.98 23.22 21.14
C ARG A 22 -9.03 24.00 20.35
N GLY A 23 -10.16 23.39 19.96
CA GLY A 23 -11.19 24.07 19.21
C GLY A 23 -12.47 23.26 19.10
N ARG A 24 -13.43 23.76 18.34
CA ARG A 24 -14.81 23.26 18.22
C ARG A 24 -15.15 22.70 16.84
N PHE A 25 -14.38 23.05 15.81
CA PHE A 25 -14.57 22.63 14.43
C PHE A 25 -13.28 22.01 13.88
N LEU A 26 -13.42 20.92 13.16
CA LEU A 26 -12.33 20.17 12.54
C LEU A 26 -12.47 20.24 11.03
N LEU A 27 -11.51 20.84 10.35
CA LEU A 27 -11.31 20.69 8.92
C LEU A 27 -10.50 19.42 8.68
N LYS A 28 -11.09 18.45 7.97
CA LYS A 28 -10.40 17.28 7.40
C LYS A 28 -10.24 17.50 5.92
N ALA A 29 -9.06 17.28 5.38
CA ALA A 29 -8.79 17.43 3.96
C ALA A 29 -7.79 16.36 3.49
N ASP A 30 -8.01 15.84 2.28
CA ASP A 30 -7.21 14.78 1.64
C ASP A 30 -6.82 15.26 0.24
N VAL A 31 -5.58 15.00 -0.18
CA VAL A 31 -5.15 15.35 -1.53
C VAL A 31 -5.57 14.26 -2.51
N ILE A 32 -6.32 14.64 -3.56
CA ILE A 32 -6.84 13.67 -4.51
C ILE A 32 -5.70 12.95 -5.25
N ARG A 33 -5.73 11.61 -5.22
CA ARG A 33 -4.77 10.76 -5.92
C ARG A 33 -3.32 11.23 -5.72
N PHE A 34 -2.91 11.54 -4.50
CA PHE A 34 -1.71 12.30 -4.18
C PHE A 34 -0.47 11.91 -5.00
N TYR A 35 0.07 10.70 -4.85
CA TYR A 35 1.26 10.27 -5.61
C TYR A 35 1.06 10.33 -7.14
N PRO A 36 -0.04 9.83 -7.70
CA PRO A 36 -0.32 9.93 -9.14
C PRO A 36 -0.57 11.36 -9.65
N SER A 37 -0.84 12.32 -8.77
CA SER A 37 -1.08 13.72 -9.16
C SER A 37 0.14 14.63 -8.99
N ILE A 38 1.22 14.14 -8.38
CA ILE A 38 2.43 14.95 -8.22
C ILE A 38 3.01 15.29 -9.60
N TYR A 39 3.04 16.59 -9.92
CA TYR A 39 3.71 17.10 -11.09
C TYR A 39 5.21 17.15 -10.84
N THR A 40 6.03 16.42 -11.61
CA THR A 40 7.46 16.25 -11.29
C THR A 40 8.21 17.57 -11.28
N HIS A 41 7.82 18.54 -12.14
CA HIS A 41 8.39 19.88 -12.13
C HIS A 41 8.08 20.69 -10.86
N SER A 42 7.13 20.25 -10.02
CA SER A 42 6.91 20.89 -8.73
C SER A 42 8.02 20.57 -7.71
N ILE A 43 8.83 19.53 -7.95
CA ILE A 43 9.99 19.18 -7.12
C ILE A 43 11.04 20.31 -7.11
N PRO A 44 11.55 20.81 -8.26
CA PRO A 44 12.42 21.97 -8.27
C PRO A 44 11.75 23.23 -7.70
N TRP A 45 10.43 23.38 -7.83
CA TRP A 45 9.73 24.52 -7.22
C TRP A 45 9.75 24.46 -5.70
N ALA A 46 9.62 23.26 -5.12
CA ALA A 46 9.69 23.06 -3.69
C ALA A 46 11.09 23.29 -3.13
N LEU A 47 12.13 22.86 -3.85
CA LEU A 47 13.52 22.95 -3.40
C LEU A 47 14.12 24.37 -3.59
N HIS A 48 13.77 25.06 -4.67
CA HIS A 48 14.46 26.31 -5.08
C HIS A 48 13.53 27.51 -5.18
N GLY A 49 12.22 27.33 -5.00
CA GLY A 49 11.19 28.33 -5.24
C GLY A 49 10.73 28.38 -6.70
N LYS A 50 9.42 28.51 -6.93
CA LYS A 50 8.76 28.39 -8.25
C LYS A 50 9.32 29.38 -9.28
N LYS A 51 9.54 30.66 -8.90
CA LYS A 51 10.08 31.66 -9.83
C LYS A 51 11.50 31.35 -10.24
N PHE A 52 12.38 31.05 -9.29
CA PHE A 52 13.77 30.75 -9.54
C PHE A 52 13.95 29.50 -10.40
N ALA A 53 13.27 28.41 -10.05
CA ALA A 53 13.34 27.15 -10.80
C ALA A 53 12.82 27.30 -12.25
N LYS A 54 11.78 28.12 -12.49
CA LYS A 54 11.28 28.38 -13.84
C LYS A 54 12.27 29.13 -14.72
N LEU A 55 13.11 29.99 -14.13
CA LEU A 55 14.13 30.76 -14.86
C LEU A 55 15.43 29.97 -15.06
N ASN A 56 15.75 29.06 -14.16
CA ASN A 56 16.98 28.25 -14.14
C ASN A 56 16.64 26.78 -14.35
N ARG A 57 16.59 26.35 -15.62
CA ARG A 57 16.19 24.98 -15.99
C ARG A 57 17.36 24.00 -16.17
N GLY A 58 18.58 24.45 -15.90
CA GLY A 58 19.79 23.63 -16.02
C GLY A 58 19.86 22.54 -14.96
N LYS A 59 20.69 21.51 -15.22
CA LYS A 59 20.90 20.36 -14.31
C LYS A 59 21.78 20.72 -13.11
N GLU A 60 22.33 21.91 -13.07
CA GLU A 60 23.11 22.43 -11.93
C GLU A 60 22.23 22.57 -10.68
N LEU A 61 20.92 22.70 -10.85
CA LEU A 61 19.97 22.67 -9.75
C LEU A 61 19.55 21.25 -9.42
N LEU A 62 19.82 20.82 -8.20
CA LEU A 62 19.45 19.49 -7.69
C LEU A 62 17.98 19.14 -7.98
N GLY A 63 17.06 20.09 -7.84
CA GLY A 63 15.65 19.86 -8.11
C GLY A 63 15.36 19.49 -9.56
N ASN A 64 16.05 20.11 -10.52
CA ASN A 64 15.89 19.83 -11.95
C ASN A 64 16.50 18.46 -12.31
N GLU A 65 17.62 18.11 -11.71
CA GLU A 65 18.23 16.77 -11.87
C GLU A 65 17.30 15.68 -11.34
N ILE A 66 16.72 15.86 -10.15
CA ILE A 66 15.74 14.92 -9.58
C ILE A 66 14.50 14.81 -10.48
N ASP A 67 13.96 15.94 -10.98
CA ASP A 67 12.83 15.93 -11.90
C ASP A 67 13.13 15.13 -13.17
N GLU A 68 14.29 15.33 -13.78
CA GLU A 68 14.71 14.56 -14.95
C GLU A 68 14.85 13.06 -14.66
N LEU A 69 15.52 12.71 -13.56
CA LEU A 69 15.66 11.31 -13.16
C LEU A 69 14.31 10.65 -12.90
N MET A 70 13.37 11.37 -12.26
CA MET A 70 12.01 10.87 -12.05
C MET A 70 11.28 10.63 -13.37
N ARG A 71 11.37 11.56 -14.31
CA ARG A 71 10.76 11.39 -15.64
C ARG A 71 11.38 10.22 -16.41
N ASN A 72 12.68 10.06 -16.32
CA ASN A 72 13.38 8.94 -16.96
C ASN A 72 12.96 7.56 -16.40
N CYS A 73 12.54 7.51 -15.13
CA CYS A 73 12.00 6.30 -14.52
C CYS A 73 10.57 5.95 -14.98
N GLN A 74 9.90 6.83 -15.77
CA GLN A 74 8.49 6.68 -16.15
C GLN A 74 8.20 7.19 -17.57
N ASP A 75 9.03 6.79 -18.53
CA ASP A 75 8.89 7.06 -19.96
C ASP A 75 8.72 8.56 -20.30
N GLY A 76 9.42 9.43 -19.58
CA GLY A 76 9.37 10.88 -19.80
C GLY A 76 8.10 11.55 -19.27
N GLN A 77 7.19 10.84 -18.60
CA GLN A 77 5.97 11.41 -18.05
C GLN A 77 6.27 12.38 -16.92
N THR A 78 5.52 13.47 -16.87
CA THR A 78 5.66 14.55 -15.89
C THR A 78 4.63 14.47 -14.76
N ASN A 79 3.59 13.67 -14.91
CA ASN A 79 2.53 13.50 -13.92
C ASN A 79 2.64 12.16 -13.21
N GLY A 80 2.61 12.23 -11.89
CA GLY A 80 2.70 11.09 -11.01
C GLY A 80 4.13 10.69 -10.66
N ILE A 81 4.25 10.04 -9.51
CA ILE A 81 5.44 9.33 -9.07
C ILE A 81 5.04 7.94 -8.58
N PRO A 82 5.91 6.92 -8.66
CA PRO A 82 5.56 5.55 -8.27
C PRO A 82 5.16 5.45 -6.80
N ILE A 83 4.09 4.72 -6.50
CA ILE A 83 3.71 4.40 -5.12
C ILE A 83 4.56 3.21 -4.64
N GLY A 84 5.15 3.33 -3.44
CA GLY A 84 5.87 2.24 -2.78
C GLY A 84 7.33 2.51 -2.47
N PRO A 85 8.15 3.08 -3.38
CA PRO A 85 9.53 3.43 -3.08
C PRO A 85 9.65 4.47 -1.95
N ASP A 86 10.62 4.30 -1.06
CA ASP A 86 10.92 5.28 0.00
C ASP A 86 11.36 6.64 -0.59
N THR A 87 11.94 6.65 -1.79
CA THR A 87 12.28 7.88 -2.54
C THR A 87 11.04 8.70 -2.89
N SER A 88 9.96 8.05 -3.32
CA SER A 88 8.70 8.75 -3.60
C SER A 88 8.11 9.38 -2.35
N LEU A 89 8.20 8.71 -1.19
CA LEU A 89 7.79 9.28 0.08
C LEU A 89 8.62 10.54 0.42
N LEU A 90 9.93 10.49 0.20
CA LEU A 90 10.81 11.63 0.45
C LEU A 90 10.43 12.83 -0.44
N LEU A 91 10.22 12.62 -1.73
CA LEU A 91 9.84 13.68 -2.66
C LEU A 91 8.47 14.27 -2.32
N ALA A 92 7.51 13.41 -1.94
CA ALA A 92 6.21 13.83 -1.45
C ALA A 92 6.32 14.70 -0.19
N GLU A 93 7.16 14.33 0.77
CA GLU A 93 7.42 15.12 1.98
C GLU A 93 8.12 16.45 1.69
N ILE A 94 9.03 16.53 0.71
CA ILE A 94 9.64 17.78 0.27
C ILE A 94 8.56 18.75 -0.22
N LEU A 95 7.62 18.30 -1.07
CA LEU A 95 6.51 19.10 -1.57
C LEU A 95 5.60 19.58 -0.44
N LEU A 96 5.11 18.65 0.38
CA LEU A 96 4.13 18.96 1.42
C LEU A 96 4.74 19.76 2.57
N THR A 97 6.04 19.64 2.83
CA THR A 97 6.73 20.52 3.79
C THR A 97 6.66 21.97 3.35
N GLN A 98 6.71 22.28 2.04
CA GLN A 98 6.54 23.65 1.56
C GLN A 98 5.10 24.15 1.74
N VAL A 99 4.11 23.26 1.55
CA VAL A 99 2.71 23.58 1.87
C VAL A 99 2.56 23.86 3.36
N ASP A 100 3.12 23.00 4.23
CA ASP A 100 3.09 23.17 5.69
C ASP A 100 3.71 24.50 6.13
N GLN A 101 4.84 24.91 5.52
CA GLN A 101 5.48 26.20 5.80
C GLN A 101 4.58 27.37 5.42
N LYS A 102 3.90 27.32 4.26
CA LYS A 102 2.95 28.34 3.83
C LYS A 102 1.76 28.48 4.78
N LEU A 103 1.23 27.33 5.25
CA LEU A 103 0.17 27.32 6.25
C LEU A 103 0.65 27.92 7.57
N SER A 104 1.86 27.58 7.99
CA SER A 104 2.47 28.12 9.22
C SER A 104 2.67 29.65 9.15
N HIS A 105 3.15 30.19 8.01
CA HIS A 105 3.25 31.63 7.77
C HIS A 105 1.87 32.33 7.85
N ARG A 106 0.81 31.65 7.45
CA ARG A 106 -0.59 32.12 7.58
C ARG A 106 -1.19 31.85 8.97
N ARG A 107 -0.36 31.42 9.93
CA ARG A 107 -0.74 31.05 11.33
C ARG A 107 -1.74 29.90 11.42
N LEU A 108 -1.82 29.07 10.39
CA LEU A 108 -2.61 27.84 10.38
C LEU A 108 -1.75 26.69 10.90
N LYS A 109 -2.18 26.06 12.00
CA LYS A 109 -1.52 24.92 12.61
C LYS A 109 -2.41 23.70 12.44
N GLY A 110 -1.82 22.55 12.13
CA GLY A 110 -2.55 21.31 11.92
C GLY A 110 -1.71 20.07 12.21
N LEU A 111 -2.36 18.94 12.10
CA LEU A 111 -1.73 17.64 11.97
C LEU A 111 -1.78 17.25 10.50
N ARG A 112 -0.68 16.75 9.97
CA ARG A 112 -0.63 16.11 8.67
C ARG A 112 -0.08 14.69 8.80
N TYR A 113 -0.74 13.78 8.13
CA TYR A 113 -0.28 12.42 7.98
C TYR A 113 -0.23 12.05 6.49
N ILE A 114 0.97 12.10 5.91
CA ILE A 114 1.21 12.04 4.47
C ILE A 114 0.40 13.15 3.78
N ASP A 115 -0.68 12.81 3.10
CA ASP A 115 -1.58 13.70 2.34
C ASP A 115 -2.88 14.07 3.08
N ASP A 116 -3.10 13.50 4.27
CA ASP A 116 -4.26 13.82 5.12
C ASP A 116 -3.95 14.99 6.05
N TYR A 117 -4.76 16.05 5.98
CA TYR A 117 -4.69 17.23 6.83
C TYR A 117 -5.82 17.27 7.85
N GLU A 118 -5.51 17.63 9.08
CA GLU A 118 -6.48 17.94 10.15
C GLU A 118 -6.11 19.29 10.77
N LEU A 119 -7.02 20.29 10.63
CA LEU A 119 -6.88 21.60 11.24
C LEU A 119 -8.07 21.88 12.15
N VAL A 120 -7.84 22.56 13.27
CA VAL A 120 -8.87 22.80 14.30
C VAL A 120 -9.07 24.28 14.52
N PHE A 121 -10.34 24.69 14.67
CA PHE A 121 -10.79 26.09 14.79
C PHE A 121 -11.90 26.24 15.80
N ASP A 122 -12.11 27.45 16.30
CA ASP A 122 -13.20 27.77 17.21
C ASP A 122 -14.53 27.99 16.49
N THR A 123 -14.50 28.42 15.23
CA THR A 123 -15.69 28.67 14.41
C THR A 123 -15.61 27.96 13.07
N GLU A 124 -16.79 27.65 12.52
CA GLU A 124 -16.92 27.06 11.19
C GLU A 124 -16.41 28.03 10.09
N ALA A 125 -16.64 29.32 10.25
CA ALA A 125 -16.18 30.34 9.31
C ALA A 125 -14.65 30.38 9.21
N GLU A 126 -13.93 30.23 10.33
CA GLU A 126 -12.48 30.12 10.33
C GLU A 126 -11.99 28.85 9.65
N ALA A 127 -12.68 27.72 9.87
CA ALA A 127 -12.37 26.46 9.22
C ALA A 127 -12.53 26.54 7.69
N LEU A 128 -13.61 27.17 7.21
CA LEU A 128 -13.86 27.40 5.77
C LEU A 128 -12.83 28.36 5.17
N ALA A 129 -12.48 29.42 5.87
CA ALA A 129 -11.43 30.34 5.43
C ALA A 129 -10.04 29.66 5.38
N ALA A 130 -9.79 28.72 6.30
CA ALA A 130 -8.57 27.92 6.29
C ALA A 130 -8.54 26.89 5.15
N LEU A 131 -9.70 26.34 4.77
CA LEU A 131 -9.83 25.46 3.61
C LEU A 131 -9.36 26.16 2.34
N SER A 132 -9.86 27.38 2.06
CA SER A 132 -9.43 28.14 0.90
C SER A 132 -7.92 28.43 0.89
N LYS A 133 -7.34 28.72 2.06
CA LYS A 133 -5.88 28.94 2.18
C LYS A 133 -5.07 27.67 1.95
N LEU A 134 -5.59 26.49 2.37
CA LEU A 134 -4.96 25.19 2.12
C LEU A 134 -5.02 24.87 0.61
N GLU A 135 -6.17 25.09 -0.04
CA GLU A 135 -6.33 24.91 -1.48
C GLU A 135 -5.34 25.78 -2.27
N GLU A 136 -5.25 27.08 -1.95
CA GLU A 136 -4.26 27.98 -2.57
C GLU A 136 -2.82 27.47 -2.41
N ALA A 137 -2.45 27.00 -1.20
CA ALA A 137 -1.10 26.51 -0.94
C ALA A 137 -0.78 25.23 -1.73
N LEU A 138 -1.76 24.32 -1.88
CA LEU A 138 -1.63 23.11 -2.67
C LEU A 138 -1.55 23.41 -4.18
N LEU A 139 -2.40 24.31 -4.68
CA LEU A 139 -2.44 24.72 -6.09
C LEU A 139 -1.12 25.31 -6.58
N GLU A 140 -0.31 25.92 -5.71
CA GLU A 140 1.03 26.39 -6.10
C GLU A 140 1.93 25.24 -6.60
N PHE A 141 1.67 24.01 -6.15
CA PHE A 141 2.37 22.79 -6.53
C PHE A 141 1.53 21.88 -7.46
N GLU A 142 0.45 22.41 -8.04
CA GLU A 142 -0.49 21.68 -8.92
C GLU A 142 -1.20 20.50 -8.21
N LEU A 143 -1.34 20.59 -6.87
CA LEU A 143 -2.06 19.61 -6.07
C LEU A 143 -3.48 20.08 -5.77
N HIS A 144 -4.44 19.14 -5.72
CA HIS A 144 -5.84 19.44 -5.51
C HIS A 144 -6.41 18.63 -4.34
N LEU A 145 -7.36 19.22 -3.62
CA LEU A 145 -8.10 18.52 -2.59
C LEU A 145 -9.13 17.54 -3.17
N ASN A 146 -9.39 16.47 -2.45
CA ASN A 146 -10.43 15.50 -2.74
C ASN A 146 -11.77 16.00 -2.19
N PRO A 147 -12.73 16.43 -3.04
CA PRO A 147 -13.99 17.01 -2.55
C PRO A 147 -14.82 16.02 -1.74
N SER A 148 -14.73 14.72 -2.01
CA SER A 148 -15.52 13.69 -1.31
C SER A 148 -15.00 13.41 0.10
N LYS A 149 -13.74 13.70 0.38
CA LYS A 149 -13.09 13.47 1.68
C LYS A 149 -12.80 14.76 2.45
N THR A 150 -12.89 15.92 1.77
CA THR A 150 -12.67 17.22 2.41
C THR A 150 -13.97 17.72 3.03
N LYS A 151 -13.94 17.99 4.34
CA LYS A 151 -15.11 18.45 5.09
C LYS A 151 -14.76 19.21 6.35
N VAL A 152 -15.60 20.16 6.71
CA VAL A 152 -15.62 20.79 8.03
C VAL A 152 -16.69 20.10 8.88
N VAL A 153 -16.31 19.65 10.07
CA VAL A 153 -17.24 18.94 10.98
C VAL A 153 -17.10 19.48 12.40
N PRO A 154 -18.19 19.54 13.19
CA PRO A 154 -18.12 19.91 14.59
C PRO A 154 -17.40 18.82 15.39
N LEU A 155 -16.65 19.23 16.43
CA LEU A 155 -16.09 18.36 17.45
C LEU A 155 -17.14 18.12 18.56
N PRO A 156 -17.10 16.98 19.27
CA PRO A 156 -16.08 15.93 19.19
C PRO A 156 -16.28 14.97 18.01
N GLN A 157 -15.20 14.40 17.51
CA GLN A 157 -15.15 13.36 16.48
C GLN A 157 -14.37 12.15 16.94
N GLN A 158 -14.64 10.97 16.40
CA GLN A 158 -13.88 9.76 16.70
C GLN A 158 -12.39 9.94 16.37
N LEU A 159 -11.52 9.40 17.21
CA LEU A 159 -10.07 9.49 17.07
C LEU A 159 -9.50 8.45 16.10
N GLU A 160 -10.17 7.29 15.98
CA GLU A 160 -9.86 6.17 15.10
C GLU A 160 -11.15 5.72 14.41
N ASP A 161 -11.02 4.96 13.34
CA ASP A 161 -12.16 4.30 12.71
C ASP A 161 -12.81 3.34 13.71
N SER A 162 -14.14 3.40 13.81
CA SER A 162 -14.90 2.64 14.83
C SER A 162 -14.63 1.15 14.78
N TRP A 163 -14.56 0.57 13.56
CA TRP A 163 -14.28 -0.84 13.36
C TRP A 163 -12.87 -1.23 13.81
N ALA A 164 -11.88 -0.36 13.58
CA ALA A 164 -10.49 -0.63 13.98
C ALA A 164 -10.32 -0.53 15.50
N ALA A 165 -10.92 0.51 16.13
CA ALA A 165 -10.92 0.68 17.58
C ALA A 165 -11.59 -0.50 18.27
N GLU A 166 -12.73 -0.98 17.74
CA GLU A 166 -13.45 -2.12 18.27
C GLU A 166 -12.62 -3.40 18.21
N LEU A 167 -12.10 -3.76 17.03
CA LEU A 167 -11.25 -4.93 16.89
C LEU A 167 -9.98 -4.84 17.75
N LYS A 168 -9.40 -3.64 17.89
CA LYS A 168 -8.20 -3.40 18.71
C LYS A 168 -8.47 -3.64 20.20
N SER A 169 -9.66 -3.28 20.69
CA SER A 169 -10.06 -3.44 22.10
C SER A 169 -10.33 -4.89 22.51
N MET A 170 -10.62 -5.77 21.56
CA MET A 170 -10.93 -7.17 21.84
C MET A 170 -9.71 -7.91 22.40
N GLU A 171 -9.87 -8.49 23.57
CA GLU A 171 -8.79 -9.26 24.22
C GLU A 171 -8.56 -10.59 23.50
N LEU A 172 -7.30 -10.89 23.22
CA LEU A 172 -6.83 -12.16 22.66
C LEU A 172 -5.61 -12.60 23.48
N LEU A 173 -5.74 -13.69 24.23
CA LEU A 173 -4.71 -14.26 25.10
C LEU A 173 -4.27 -15.63 24.56
N PRO A 174 -3.31 -15.67 23.60
CA PRO A 174 -2.82 -16.92 23.05
C PRO A 174 -2.24 -17.83 24.12
N GLY A 175 -2.57 -19.13 24.06
CA GLY A 175 -2.14 -20.11 25.06
C GLY A 175 -3.05 -20.25 26.28
N SER A 176 -4.04 -19.36 26.46
CA SER A 176 -5.04 -19.51 27.53
C SER A 176 -6.16 -20.50 27.13
N HIS A 177 -6.80 -21.12 28.11
CA HIS A 177 -7.99 -21.97 27.87
C HIS A 177 -9.17 -21.21 27.23
N LYS A 178 -9.21 -19.87 27.39
CA LYS A 178 -10.24 -18.98 26.81
C LYS A 178 -9.96 -18.60 25.37
N PHE A 179 -8.76 -18.86 24.86
CA PHE A 179 -8.28 -18.35 23.58
C PHE A 179 -9.18 -18.74 22.40
N LYS A 180 -9.64 -19.99 22.35
CA LYS A 180 -10.54 -20.46 21.29
C LYS A 180 -11.84 -19.67 21.23
N GLY A 181 -12.47 -19.40 22.37
CA GLY A 181 -13.69 -18.58 22.42
C GLY A 181 -13.43 -17.09 22.11
N GLN A 182 -12.27 -16.58 22.50
CA GLN A 182 -11.85 -15.21 22.13
C GLN A 182 -11.62 -15.11 20.62
N LEU A 183 -11.01 -16.12 20.02
CA LEU A 183 -10.74 -16.17 18.58
C LEU A 183 -12.03 -16.20 17.76
N ILE A 184 -13.00 -17.04 18.14
CA ILE A 184 -14.32 -17.09 17.50
C ILE A 184 -14.98 -15.72 17.55
N ARG A 185 -15.13 -15.13 18.73
CA ARG A 185 -15.77 -13.81 18.88
C ARG A 185 -15.06 -12.73 18.08
N PHE A 186 -13.73 -12.74 18.02
CA PHE A 186 -12.94 -11.78 17.28
C PHE A 186 -13.22 -11.88 15.78
N PHE A 187 -13.19 -13.08 15.20
CA PHE A 187 -13.43 -13.27 13.78
C PHE A 187 -14.88 -13.09 13.37
N ASP A 188 -15.84 -13.56 14.19
CA ASP A 188 -17.27 -13.30 13.96
C ASP A 188 -17.50 -11.80 13.84
N ARG A 189 -16.93 -11.02 14.78
CA ARG A 189 -17.04 -9.58 14.74
C ARG A 189 -16.30 -8.95 13.56
N ALA A 190 -15.11 -9.43 13.22
CA ALA A 190 -14.37 -8.97 12.05
C ALA A 190 -15.16 -9.22 10.75
N PHE A 191 -15.84 -10.36 10.62
CA PHE A 191 -16.67 -10.68 9.46
C PHE A 191 -17.93 -9.81 9.37
N GLU A 192 -18.56 -9.47 10.49
CA GLU A 192 -19.67 -8.50 10.54
C GLU A 192 -19.21 -7.11 10.12
N LEU A 193 -18.09 -6.65 10.69
CA LEU A 193 -17.52 -5.34 10.36
C LEU A 193 -17.07 -5.25 8.90
N ALA A 194 -16.50 -6.31 8.34
CA ALA A 194 -16.14 -6.34 6.92
C ALA A 194 -17.37 -6.18 6.00
N ARG A 195 -18.52 -6.73 6.39
CA ARG A 195 -19.79 -6.50 5.65
C ARG A 195 -20.35 -5.09 5.83
N SER A 196 -20.17 -4.52 7.03
CA SER A 196 -20.63 -3.16 7.34
C SER A 196 -19.75 -2.06 6.71
N PHE A 197 -18.47 -2.36 6.50
CA PHE A 197 -17.46 -1.45 5.94
C PHE A 197 -16.77 -2.07 4.72
N PRO A 198 -17.48 -2.28 3.60
CA PRO A 198 -16.96 -3.05 2.45
C PRO A 198 -15.81 -2.39 1.70
N THR A 199 -15.61 -1.07 1.88
CA THR A 199 -14.48 -0.32 1.28
C THR A 199 -13.23 -0.31 2.16
N GLU A 200 -13.34 -0.80 3.41
CA GLU A 200 -12.25 -0.83 4.38
C GLU A 200 -11.52 -2.17 4.37
N ASN A 201 -10.26 -2.15 4.79
CA ASN A 201 -9.42 -3.35 4.82
C ASN A 201 -9.54 -4.10 6.16
N VAL A 202 -10.77 -4.46 6.56
CA VAL A 202 -11.07 -5.02 7.89
C VAL A 202 -10.43 -6.39 8.08
N LEU A 203 -10.56 -7.30 7.11
CA LEU A 203 -9.99 -8.65 7.22
C LEU A 203 -8.47 -8.66 7.11
N LYS A 204 -7.89 -7.76 6.31
CA LYS A 204 -6.45 -7.52 6.28
C LYS A 204 -5.92 -7.07 7.65
N TYR A 205 -6.66 -6.17 8.31
CA TYR A 205 -6.32 -5.74 9.67
C TYR A 205 -6.39 -6.90 10.66
N ALA A 206 -7.47 -7.70 10.62
CA ALA A 206 -7.66 -8.85 11.48
C ALA A 206 -6.55 -9.90 11.30
N ALA A 207 -6.24 -10.27 10.05
CA ALA A 207 -5.13 -11.16 9.71
C ALA A 207 -3.77 -10.60 10.16
N GLY A 208 -3.54 -9.30 9.96
CA GLY A 208 -2.32 -8.61 10.39
C GLY A 208 -2.15 -8.63 11.91
N ARG A 209 -3.24 -8.52 12.68
CA ARG A 209 -3.20 -8.65 14.14
C ARG A 209 -2.79 -10.05 14.56
N MET A 210 -3.35 -11.09 13.92
CA MET A 210 -2.97 -12.48 14.18
C MET A 210 -1.48 -12.75 13.86
N ALA A 211 -0.99 -12.21 12.73
CA ALA A 211 0.41 -12.34 12.35
C ALA A 211 1.36 -11.70 13.40
N ARG A 212 1.04 -10.53 13.92
CA ARG A 212 1.82 -9.86 14.98
C ARG A 212 1.82 -10.62 16.29
N MET A 213 0.71 -11.24 16.66
CA MET A 213 0.57 -12.03 17.88
C MET A 213 1.31 -13.38 17.82
N ARG A 214 1.96 -13.71 16.69
CA ARG A 214 2.69 -14.97 16.50
C ARG A 214 1.83 -16.21 16.80
N ILE A 215 0.56 -16.18 16.35
CA ILE A 215 -0.44 -17.22 16.63
C ILE A 215 0.00 -18.60 16.14
N TRP A 216 0.90 -18.67 15.15
CA TRP A 216 1.45 -19.94 14.64
C TRP A 216 2.18 -20.79 15.70
N ILE A 217 2.61 -20.19 16.82
CA ILE A 217 3.26 -20.91 17.91
C ILE A 217 2.27 -21.83 18.63
N TYR A 218 0.98 -21.44 18.65
CA TYR A 218 -0.06 -22.13 19.41
C TYR A 218 -0.76 -23.25 18.64
N HIS A 219 -0.37 -23.52 17.39
CA HIS A 219 -0.85 -24.64 16.60
C HIS A 219 -2.38 -24.79 16.51
N ASP A 220 -3.09 -23.69 16.39
CA ASP A 220 -4.55 -23.69 16.32
C ASP A 220 -5.04 -23.79 14.85
N GLU A 221 -5.65 -24.97 14.51
CA GLU A 221 -6.15 -25.21 13.14
C GLU A 221 -7.32 -24.31 12.77
N MET A 222 -8.17 -23.99 13.73
CA MET A 222 -9.28 -23.07 13.50
C MET A 222 -8.78 -21.66 13.17
N ALA A 223 -7.71 -21.20 13.84
CA ALA A 223 -7.11 -19.91 13.51
C ALA A 223 -6.61 -19.85 12.06
N GLU A 224 -6.00 -20.94 11.57
CA GLU A 224 -5.56 -21.01 10.17
C GLU A 224 -6.75 -21.03 9.20
N ASP A 225 -7.82 -21.77 9.53
CA ASP A 225 -9.03 -21.79 8.69
C ASP A 225 -9.69 -20.42 8.60
N LEU A 226 -9.75 -19.69 9.71
CA LEU A 226 -10.26 -18.31 9.73
C LEU A 226 -9.37 -17.34 8.94
N LEU A 227 -8.05 -17.49 9.04
CA LEU A 227 -7.11 -16.71 8.23
C LEU A 227 -7.25 -17.00 6.73
N VAL A 228 -7.43 -18.27 6.35
CA VAL A 228 -7.69 -18.65 4.95
C VAL A 228 -8.99 -18.03 4.44
N GLN A 229 -10.04 -17.99 5.27
CA GLN A 229 -11.29 -17.30 4.93
C GLN A 229 -11.06 -15.81 4.69
N CYS A 230 -10.25 -15.15 5.53
CA CYS A 230 -9.91 -13.74 5.33
C CYS A 230 -9.25 -13.51 3.95
N ALA A 231 -8.24 -14.31 3.59
CA ALA A 231 -7.54 -14.16 2.31
C ALA A 231 -8.43 -14.52 1.10
N ARG A 232 -9.42 -15.39 1.27
CA ARG A 232 -10.36 -15.77 0.21
C ARG A 232 -11.35 -14.65 -0.12
N VAL A 233 -11.74 -13.86 0.88
CA VAL A 233 -12.69 -12.76 0.73
C VAL A 233 -11.97 -11.44 0.41
N GLU A 234 -10.84 -11.21 1.06
CA GLU A 234 -10.02 -10.00 0.90
C GLU A 234 -8.57 -10.42 0.59
N ALA A 235 -8.25 -10.54 -0.70
CA ALA A 235 -6.94 -11.03 -1.15
C ALA A 235 -5.77 -10.17 -0.63
N GLY A 236 -6.00 -8.90 -0.33
CA GLY A 236 -5.04 -8.02 0.34
C GLY A 236 -4.60 -8.50 1.74
N ALA A 237 -5.34 -9.43 2.37
CA ALA A 237 -4.95 -10.07 3.62
C ALA A 237 -3.89 -11.17 3.42
N LEU A 238 -3.69 -11.66 2.19
CA LEU A 238 -2.82 -12.81 1.88
C LEU A 238 -1.40 -12.68 2.46
N PRO A 239 -0.68 -11.53 2.36
CA PRO A 239 0.65 -11.43 2.95
C PRO A 239 0.70 -11.71 4.45
N ALA A 240 -0.31 -11.24 5.22
CA ALA A 240 -0.40 -11.47 6.66
C ALA A 240 -0.75 -12.93 6.98
N VAL A 241 -1.63 -13.53 6.19
CA VAL A 241 -2.00 -14.95 6.29
C VAL A 241 -0.78 -15.82 6.01
N LEU A 242 -0.04 -15.56 4.94
CA LEU A 242 1.19 -16.29 4.61
C LEU A 242 2.26 -16.12 5.70
N ALA A 243 2.43 -14.91 6.24
CA ALA A 243 3.34 -14.67 7.35
C ALA A 243 2.99 -15.50 8.60
N SER A 244 1.73 -15.84 8.79
CA SER A 244 1.28 -16.70 9.89
C SER A 244 1.48 -18.20 9.59
N ILE A 245 1.14 -18.64 8.39
CA ILE A 245 1.13 -20.07 8.03
C ILE A 245 2.53 -20.59 7.66
N LEU A 246 3.31 -19.82 6.88
CA LEU A 246 4.61 -20.28 6.36
C LEU A 246 5.71 -20.35 7.43
N ARG A 247 5.52 -19.70 8.57
CA ARG A 247 6.48 -19.81 9.69
C ARG A 247 6.51 -21.19 10.35
N ASN A 248 5.54 -22.07 10.05
CA ASN A 248 5.55 -23.47 10.45
C ASN A 248 5.50 -24.39 9.21
N PRO A 249 6.64 -24.68 8.56
CA PRO A 249 6.68 -25.45 7.31
C PRO A 249 6.10 -26.85 7.43
N LYS A 250 6.29 -27.52 8.58
CA LYS A 250 5.75 -28.88 8.81
C LYS A 250 4.21 -28.88 8.79
N ARG A 251 3.59 -27.82 9.25
CA ARG A 251 2.15 -27.66 9.29
C ARG A 251 1.60 -27.19 7.95
N ALA A 252 2.27 -26.25 7.31
CA ALA A 252 1.94 -25.82 5.96
C ALA A 252 1.89 -27.02 5.00
N SER A 253 2.79 -28.01 5.15
CA SER A 253 2.79 -29.24 4.35
C SER A 253 1.56 -30.11 4.56
N ARG A 254 0.97 -30.17 5.75
CA ARG A 254 -0.26 -30.92 6.03
C ARG A 254 -1.51 -30.28 5.39
N ARG A 255 -1.49 -28.98 5.15
CA ARG A 255 -2.60 -28.20 4.57
C ARG A 255 -2.37 -27.83 3.11
N THR A 256 -1.43 -28.49 2.47
CA THR A 256 -1.00 -28.23 1.09
C THR A 256 -2.17 -28.14 0.10
N ARG A 257 -3.17 -29.01 0.22
CA ARG A 257 -4.34 -29.01 -0.66
C ARG A 257 -5.17 -27.74 -0.50
N LEU A 258 -5.53 -27.36 0.73
CA LEU A 258 -6.31 -26.17 1.04
C LEU A 258 -5.59 -24.90 0.57
N LEU A 259 -4.30 -24.79 0.86
CA LEU A 259 -3.48 -23.64 0.46
C LEU A 259 -3.34 -23.57 -1.06
N LYS A 260 -3.15 -24.72 -1.73
CA LYS A 260 -3.11 -24.75 -3.20
C LYS A 260 -4.42 -24.26 -3.81
N GLU A 261 -5.56 -24.73 -3.31
CA GLU A 261 -6.88 -24.31 -3.78
C GLU A 261 -7.10 -22.81 -3.57
N LEU A 262 -6.73 -22.27 -2.40
CA LEU A 262 -6.77 -20.82 -2.12
C LEU A 262 -5.92 -20.03 -3.09
N LEU A 263 -4.62 -20.36 -3.20
CA LEU A 263 -3.67 -19.60 -4.02
C LEU A 263 -4.05 -19.64 -5.50
N HIS A 264 -4.47 -20.81 -6.00
CA HIS A 264 -4.94 -20.94 -7.38
C HIS A 264 -6.22 -20.14 -7.64
N SER A 265 -7.18 -20.11 -6.67
CA SER A 265 -8.40 -19.29 -6.83
C SER A 265 -8.09 -17.81 -6.88
N ILE A 266 -7.20 -17.32 -6.00
CA ILE A 266 -6.76 -15.91 -6.03
C ILE A 266 -6.10 -15.55 -7.37
N ILE A 267 -5.19 -16.39 -7.88
CA ILE A 267 -4.57 -16.14 -9.19
C ILE A 267 -5.64 -16.08 -10.29
N MET A 268 -6.56 -17.03 -10.31
CA MET A 268 -7.60 -17.11 -11.35
C MET A 268 -8.55 -15.92 -11.34
N GLU A 269 -8.85 -15.38 -10.15
CA GLU A 269 -9.72 -14.23 -9.98
C GLU A 269 -9.02 -12.91 -10.31
N HIS A 270 -7.78 -12.74 -9.84
CA HIS A 270 -7.09 -11.46 -9.89
C HIS A 270 -6.21 -11.25 -11.14
N ALA A 271 -5.75 -12.32 -11.79
CA ALA A 271 -4.94 -12.19 -13.00
C ALA A 271 -5.69 -11.50 -14.17
N PRO A 272 -6.96 -11.81 -14.47
CA PRO A 272 -7.70 -11.08 -15.50
C PRO A 272 -7.91 -9.59 -15.20
N GLN A 273 -7.89 -9.22 -13.92
CA GLN A 273 -8.03 -7.85 -13.43
C GLN A 273 -6.69 -7.11 -13.33
N ARG A 274 -5.57 -7.78 -13.69
CA ARG A 274 -4.20 -7.26 -13.60
C ARG A 274 -3.80 -6.81 -12.18
N HIS A 275 -4.33 -7.47 -11.15
CA HIS A 275 -3.98 -7.21 -9.76
C HIS A 275 -2.63 -7.89 -9.42
N SER A 276 -1.54 -7.24 -9.80
CA SER A 276 -0.17 -7.80 -9.76
C SER A 276 0.27 -8.23 -8.36
N SER A 277 -0.10 -7.49 -7.33
CA SER A 277 0.29 -7.79 -5.94
C SER A 277 -0.27 -9.14 -5.46
N GLU A 278 -1.58 -9.34 -5.63
CA GLU A 278 -2.29 -10.54 -5.20
C GLU A 278 -1.79 -11.78 -5.94
N VAL A 279 -1.56 -11.63 -7.25
CA VAL A 279 -1.03 -12.70 -8.11
C VAL A 279 0.41 -13.03 -7.75
N ALA A 280 1.28 -12.02 -7.59
CA ALA A 280 2.69 -12.21 -7.24
C ALA A 280 2.84 -12.92 -5.88
N TRP A 281 2.12 -12.48 -4.86
CA TRP A 281 2.13 -13.13 -3.54
C TRP A 281 1.64 -14.58 -3.61
N SER A 282 0.63 -14.85 -4.43
CA SER A 282 0.10 -16.21 -4.59
C SER A 282 1.09 -17.13 -5.31
N ILE A 283 1.76 -16.66 -6.37
CA ILE A 283 2.80 -17.43 -7.06
C ILE A 283 3.99 -17.65 -6.13
N TRP A 284 4.45 -16.59 -5.43
CA TRP A 284 5.54 -16.70 -4.47
C TRP A 284 5.25 -17.75 -3.38
N ALA A 285 4.02 -17.77 -2.85
CA ALA A 285 3.61 -18.76 -1.88
C ALA A 285 3.60 -20.18 -2.46
N CYS A 286 3.18 -20.35 -3.73
CA CYS A 286 3.30 -21.62 -4.43
C CYS A 286 4.76 -22.09 -4.53
N LEU A 287 5.71 -21.17 -4.82
CA LEU A 287 7.14 -21.48 -4.83
C LEU A 287 7.65 -21.92 -3.45
N ALA A 288 7.33 -21.13 -2.41
CA ALA A 288 7.74 -21.42 -1.03
C ALA A 288 7.22 -22.77 -0.51
N LEU A 289 6.00 -23.13 -0.89
CA LEU A 289 5.33 -24.38 -0.51
C LEU A 289 5.59 -25.54 -1.49
N ARG A 290 6.40 -25.35 -2.52
CA ARG A 290 6.66 -26.34 -3.58
C ARG A 290 5.38 -26.86 -4.26
N LEU A 291 4.40 -26.00 -4.46
CA LEU A 291 3.13 -26.33 -5.12
C LEU A 291 3.26 -26.21 -6.64
N LYS A 292 2.81 -27.23 -7.36
CA LYS A 292 2.80 -27.21 -8.83
C LYS A 292 1.70 -26.29 -9.37
N LEU A 293 2.08 -25.42 -10.32
CA LEU A 293 1.20 -24.54 -11.08
C LEU A 293 0.73 -25.25 -12.36
N THR A 294 -0.57 -25.26 -12.59
CA THR A 294 -1.18 -25.85 -13.78
C THR A 294 -1.24 -24.82 -14.91
N SER A 295 -1.34 -25.26 -16.16
CA SER A 295 -1.52 -24.37 -17.33
C SER A 295 -2.74 -23.44 -17.18
N ARG A 296 -3.79 -23.92 -16.50
CA ARG A 296 -4.99 -23.12 -16.21
C ARG A 296 -4.65 -21.86 -15.39
N VAL A 297 -3.72 -21.96 -14.45
CA VAL A 297 -3.27 -20.86 -13.59
C VAL A 297 -2.22 -20.00 -14.29
N VAL A 298 -1.31 -20.62 -15.05
CA VAL A 298 -0.20 -19.93 -15.72
C VAL A 298 -0.66 -19.00 -16.83
N ARG A 299 -1.60 -19.45 -17.68
CA ARG A 299 -2.04 -18.69 -18.87
C ARG A 299 -2.60 -17.29 -18.55
N PRO A 300 -3.55 -17.12 -17.59
CA PRO A 300 -4.02 -15.78 -17.24
C PRO A 300 -2.90 -14.85 -16.73
N VAL A 301 -1.91 -15.41 -16.03
CA VAL A 301 -0.77 -14.62 -15.53
C VAL A 301 0.10 -14.11 -16.68
N LEU A 302 0.30 -14.90 -17.73
CA LEU A 302 1.06 -14.46 -18.89
C LEU A 302 0.37 -13.31 -19.64
N GLN A 303 -0.96 -13.27 -19.63
CA GLN A 303 -1.76 -12.21 -20.24
C GLN A 303 -1.75 -10.89 -19.44
N MET A 304 -1.26 -10.90 -18.21
CA MET A 304 -1.13 -9.67 -17.39
C MET A 304 -0.03 -8.73 -17.92
N GLU A 305 0.97 -9.26 -18.62
CA GLU A 305 2.17 -8.53 -19.05
C GLU A 305 2.95 -7.91 -17.87
N ASP A 306 2.86 -8.53 -16.69
CA ASP A 306 3.53 -8.10 -15.48
C ASP A 306 4.89 -8.78 -15.32
N SER A 307 5.96 -7.98 -15.25
CA SER A 307 7.33 -8.48 -15.20
C SER A 307 7.67 -9.25 -13.94
N VAL A 308 7.08 -8.88 -12.79
CA VAL A 308 7.32 -9.57 -11.51
C VAL A 308 6.64 -10.93 -11.51
N CYS A 309 5.38 -10.99 -11.94
CA CYS A 309 4.64 -12.25 -12.05
C CYS A 309 5.30 -13.20 -13.05
N ALA A 310 5.73 -12.69 -14.21
CA ALA A 310 6.45 -13.46 -15.22
C ALA A 310 7.80 -13.99 -14.69
N LEU A 311 8.55 -13.17 -13.94
CA LEU A 311 9.81 -13.59 -13.29
C LEU A 311 9.57 -14.71 -12.28
N LEU A 312 8.51 -14.63 -11.49
CA LEU A 312 8.13 -15.68 -10.55
C LEU A 312 7.75 -16.99 -11.27
N LEU A 313 7.06 -16.91 -12.43
CA LEU A 313 6.77 -18.08 -13.26
C LEU A 313 8.06 -18.70 -13.85
N LEU A 314 9.01 -17.88 -14.32
CA LEU A 314 10.32 -18.37 -14.76
C LEU A 314 11.08 -19.07 -13.62
N HIS A 315 10.98 -18.55 -12.41
CA HIS A 315 11.54 -19.21 -11.24
C HIS A 315 10.81 -20.53 -10.92
N ALA A 316 9.46 -20.56 -11.04
CA ALA A 316 8.68 -21.80 -10.93
C ALA A 316 9.13 -22.86 -11.93
N ARG A 317 9.42 -22.48 -13.19
CA ARG A 317 9.97 -23.37 -14.22
C ARG A 317 11.33 -23.93 -13.81
N ALA A 318 12.23 -23.08 -13.34
CA ALA A 318 13.56 -23.51 -12.88
C ALA A 318 13.51 -24.48 -11.71
N LEU A 319 12.49 -24.38 -10.85
CA LEU A 319 12.25 -25.29 -9.72
C LEU A 319 11.46 -26.57 -10.10
N GLY A 320 11.06 -26.73 -11.38
CA GLY A 320 10.25 -27.87 -11.82
C GLY A 320 8.80 -27.87 -11.29
N LEU A 321 8.29 -26.68 -10.95
CA LEU A 321 6.96 -26.50 -10.38
C LEU A 321 5.86 -26.20 -11.40
N LEU A 322 6.15 -26.23 -12.70
CA LEU A 322 5.15 -26.11 -13.75
C LEU A 322 4.71 -27.48 -14.24
N HIS A 323 3.40 -27.68 -14.44
CA HIS A 323 2.88 -28.88 -15.07
C HIS A 323 3.30 -28.99 -16.55
N LYS A 324 3.34 -27.86 -17.26
CA LYS A 324 3.78 -27.75 -18.65
C LYS A 324 4.81 -26.63 -18.77
N PRO A 325 6.12 -26.93 -18.70
CA PRO A 325 7.20 -25.93 -18.79
C PRO A 325 7.15 -25.13 -20.10
N LYS A 326 6.65 -25.73 -21.20
CA LYS A 326 6.49 -25.07 -22.51
C LYS A 326 5.48 -23.92 -22.54
N ASP A 327 4.59 -23.81 -21.56
CA ASP A 327 3.68 -22.68 -21.47
C ASP A 327 4.42 -21.32 -21.36
N LEU A 328 5.72 -21.33 -21.00
CA LEU A 328 6.56 -20.13 -20.88
C LEU A 328 7.52 -19.90 -22.07
N ASP A 329 7.48 -20.72 -23.11
CA ASP A 329 8.43 -20.59 -24.23
C ASP A 329 8.20 -19.28 -24.99
N GLU A 330 6.97 -18.80 -25.07
CA GLU A 330 6.61 -17.51 -25.65
C GLU A 330 7.27 -16.32 -24.92
N LEU A 331 7.41 -16.37 -23.59
CA LEU A 331 8.08 -15.31 -22.84
C LEU A 331 9.55 -15.12 -23.27
N GLN A 332 10.21 -16.18 -23.71
CA GLN A 332 11.63 -16.11 -24.10
C GLN A 332 11.79 -15.51 -25.51
N ALA A 333 10.81 -15.72 -26.38
CA ALA A 333 10.83 -15.20 -27.75
C ALA A 333 10.70 -13.67 -27.79
N PHE A 334 10.07 -13.06 -26.79
CA PHE A 334 9.81 -11.62 -26.73
C PHE A 334 10.84 -10.79 -25.96
N LEU A 335 11.89 -11.42 -25.37
CA LEU A 335 12.91 -10.68 -24.60
C LEU A 335 14.05 -10.24 -25.51
N THR A 336 14.00 -9.00 -25.94
CA THR A 336 15.04 -8.33 -26.74
C THR A 336 15.89 -7.41 -25.86
N PRO A 337 17.10 -6.96 -26.33
CA PRO A 337 17.85 -5.92 -25.64
C PRO A 337 17.07 -4.61 -25.43
N GLN A 338 16.16 -4.29 -26.35
CA GLN A 338 15.29 -3.11 -26.26
C GLN A 338 14.38 -3.15 -25.03
N ASP A 339 13.90 -4.34 -24.65
CA ASP A 339 13.04 -4.53 -23.46
C ASP A 339 13.73 -4.14 -22.13
N LEU A 340 15.07 -3.96 -22.11
CA LEU A 340 15.78 -3.42 -20.93
C LEU A 340 15.36 -1.99 -20.59
N TYR A 341 14.88 -1.25 -21.56
CA TYR A 341 14.46 0.15 -21.44
C TYR A 341 12.93 0.31 -21.39
N GLU A 342 12.18 -0.80 -21.37
CA GLU A 342 10.73 -0.84 -21.39
C GLU A 342 10.12 -1.54 -20.16
N SER A 343 8.81 -1.75 -20.17
CA SER A 343 8.08 -2.41 -19.07
C SER A 343 8.60 -3.81 -18.70
N ARG A 344 9.29 -4.48 -19.64
CA ARG A 344 9.87 -5.81 -19.45
C ARG A 344 11.33 -5.82 -18.99
N TRP A 345 11.88 -4.68 -18.59
CA TRP A 345 13.30 -4.53 -18.22
C TRP A 345 13.78 -5.57 -17.18
N LEU A 346 12.95 -5.90 -16.20
CA LEU A 346 13.31 -6.85 -15.15
C LEU A 346 13.56 -8.27 -15.68
N LEU A 347 12.80 -8.68 -16.70
CA LEU A 347 12.95 -9.99 -17.36
C LEU A 347 14.19 -9.99 -18.26
N SER A 348 14.39 -8.92 -19.04
CA SER A 348 15.53 -8.76 -19.94
C SER A 348 16.84 -8.64 -19.17
N TYR A 349 16.89 -7.93 -18.05
CA TYR A 349 18.05 -7.82 -17.18
C TYR A 349 18.53 -9.19 -16.68
N ARG A 350 17.61 -10.08 -16.31
CA ARG A 350 17.98 -11.43 -15.89
C ARG A 350 18.62 -12.25 -17.02
N ARG A 351 18.22 -12.03 -18.28
CA ARG A 351 18.76 -12.72 -19.45
C ARG A 351 20.13 -12.15 -19.88
N HIS A 352 20.35 -10.86 -19.65
CA HIS A 352 21.52 -10.11 -20.09
C HIS A 352 22.24 -9.44 -18.89
N PRO A 353 22.73 -10.20 -17.88
CA PRO A 353 23.29 -9.64 -16.64
C PRO A 353 24.64 -8.93 -16.81
N ARG A 354 25.15 -8.76 -18.04
CA ARG A 354 26.47 -8.20 -18.37
C ARG A 354 26.39 -7.00 -19.33
N LEU A 355 25.31 -6.25 -19.31
CA LEU A 355 25.32 -4.93 -19.96
C LEU A 355 25.70 -3.89 -18.89
N GLU A 356 27.03 -3.79 -18.64
CA GLU A 356 27.67 -2.64 -18.01
C GLU A 356 27.78 -1.50 -19.04
#